data_dec8a5f57526b4a76bc5e205e22eb385
#
_entry.id   dec8a5f57526b4a76bc5e205e22eb385
#
_cell.length_a   1.000
_cell.length_b   1.000
_cell.length_c   1.000
_cell.angle_alpha   90.00
_cell.angle_beta   90.00
_cell.angle_gamma   90.00
#
_symmetry.space_group_name_H-M   'P 1'
#
loop_
_entity.id
_entity.type
_entity.pdbx_description
1 polymer ?
#
loop_
_entity_poly.entity_id
_entity_poly.type
_entity_poly.pdbx_seq_one_letter_code
_entity_poly.pdbx_strand_id
1 'polypeptide(L)'
;MNKTSNKFRHLVWPLVSLALLLLFNAIFTDNFFKIEIKKNDTAQEAVQAPAVKDELPAAAGEAAAQAEAAVQAAAPEAAEKAGEQAAPAKEEKGVSIFGYYLYGTPIDILNQGAKVMVLAIGMTLVIATGGIDISVGAVMAIAGAIAALLISMLDAGNCPGAGMGPNLYWIIPVAAALILATVAGFWNGMLVAGFGIQPMVATLVLMVAGRGVAQLITDGQIITFDNPGLVFLCNGHALFLPFSVWIVIAMYVVAGLLTRKTAFGLFIESVGNNERASRYAGIEARRIKWLTYVICGFCAGMAGLLAASNIKCADSNNAGLNLELDAILATVIGGTSMAGGRFFLSGSLVGAILIQTLTTTMYMKNVSPAIVAVPKAMVVIIVCLLQSPVFRAKVLSIFASKAAKGGVQ
;
A
#
# COMPACT_ATOMS: atom_id res chain seq x y z
N MET A 1 -12.33 -36.08 14.42
CA MET A 1 -13.25 -35.46 13.48
C MET A 1 -13.00 -33.96 13.46
N ASN A 2 -12.75 -33.44 12.29
CA ASN A 2 -12.65 -32.06 11.78
C ASN A 2 -11.62 -31.07 12.34
N LYS A 3 -10.32 -31.34 12.14
CA LYS A 3 -9.26 -30.30 12.22
C LYS A 3 -9.25 -29.33 11.02
N THR A 4 -9.82 -29.69 9.89
CA THR A 4 -9.88 -28.86 8.66
C THR A 4 -10.95 -27.76 8.70
N SER A 5 -12.07 -27.98 9.38
CA SER A 5 -13.16 -27.01 9.50
C SER A 5 -12.78 -25.74 10.30
N ASN A 6 -11.81 -25.82 11.18
CA ASN A 6 -11.42 -24.68 12.04
C ASN A 6 -10.39 -23.74 11.37
N LYS A 7 -9.68 -24.19 10.31
CA LYS A 7 -8.66 -23.39 9.64
C LYS A 7 -9.20 -22.24 8.79
N PHE A 8 -10.43 -22.34 8.29
CA PHE A 8 -11.05 -21.32 7.43
C PHE A 8 -12.05 -20.41 8.16
N ARG A 9 -12.35 -20.71 9.44
CA ARG A 9 -13.37 -20.00 10.21
C ARG A 9 -13.04 -18.52 10.44
N HIS A 10 -11.77 -18.13 10.47
CA HIS A 10 -11.32 -16.75 10.59
C HIS A 10 -11.48 -15.97 9.28
N LEU A 11 -11.44 -16.65 8.11
CA LEU A 11 -11.60 -16.03 6.81
C LEU A 11 -13.09 -15.76 6.46
N VAL A 12 -14.02 -16.45 7.11
CA VAL A 12 -15.44 -16.37 6.80
C VAL A 12 -15.95 -14.92 6.92
N TRP A 13 -15.64 -14.24 8.01
CA TRP A 13 -16.15 -12.90 8.25
C TRP A 13 -15.55 -11.84 7.33
N PRO A 14 -14.24 -11.76 7.11
CA PRO A 14 -13.67 -10.90 6.08
C PRO A 14 -14.25 -11.15 4.69
N LEU A 15 -14.42 -12.43 4.32
CA LEU A 15 -15.01 -12.79 3.02
C LEU A 15 -16.49 -12.41 2.91
N VAL A 16 -17.27 -12.61 3.98
CA VAL A 16 -18.67 -12.18 4.03
C VAL A 16 -18.76 -10.65 3.93
N SER A 17 -17.94 -9.92 4.64
CA SER A 17 -17.90 -8.45 4.57
C SER A 17 -17.51 -7.96 3.17
N LEU A 18 -16.52 -8.60 2.54
CA LEU A 18 -16.11 -8.31 1.17
C LEU A 18 -17.25 -8.64 0.18
N ALA A 19 -17.89 -9.81 0.32
CA ALA A 19 -19.01 -10.21 -0.52
C ALA A 19 -20.20 -9.24 -0.42
N LEU A 20 -20.53 -8.78 0.79
CA LEU A 20 -21.57 -7.78 1.01
C LEU A 20 -21.23 -6.44 0.36
N LEU A 21 -19.96 -6.00 0.46
CA LEU A 21 -19.50 -4.78 -0.18
C LEU A 21 -19.51 -4.89 -1.70
N LEU A 22 -19.09 -6.04 -2.25
CA LEU A 22 -19.17 -6.30 -3.69
C LEU A 22 -20.61 -6.35 -4.18
N LEU A 23 -21.52 -6.96 -3.41
CA LEU A 23 -22.95 -6.98 -3.72
C LEU A 23 -23.54 -5.56 -3.69
N PHE A 24 -23.18 -4.76 -2.69
CA PHE A 24 -23.58 -3.35 -2.64
C PHE A 24 -23.12 -2.60 -3.91
N ASN A 25 -21.86 -2.78 -4.32
CA ASN A 25 -21.34 -2.17 -5.55
C ASN A 25 -22.03 -2.68 -6.81
N ALA A 26 -22.40 -3.97 -6.86
CA ALA A 26 -23.16 -4.53 -7.98
C ALA A 26 -24.52 -3.87 -8.16
N ILE A 27 -25.17 -3.50 -7.06
CA ILE A 27 -26.53 -2.93 -7.06
C ILE A 27 -26.52 -1.41 -7.25
N PHE A 28 -25.55 -0.72 -6.59
CA PHE A 28 -25.56 0.75 -6.46
C PHE A 28 -24.52 1.47 -7.31
N THR A 29 -23.61 0.75 -7.98
CA THR A 29 -22.54 1.36 -8.79
C THR A 29 -22.60 0.80 -10.21
N ASP A 30 -22.98 1.64 -11.17
CA ASP A 30 -23.08 1.25 -12.56
C ASP A 30 -21.71 0.82 -13.11
N ASN A 31 -21.72 -0.26 -13.91
CA ASN A 31 -20.54 -0.82 -14.57
C ASN A 31 -19.38 -1.26 -13.63
N PHE A 32 -19.63 -1.45 -12.34
CA PHE A 32 -18.58 -1.83 -11.38
C PHE A 32 -17.85 -3.13 -11.77
N PHE A 33 -18.57 -4.14 -12.28
CA PHE A 33 -18.00 -5.42 -12.72
C PHE A 33 -17.69 -5.49 -14.21
N LYS A 34 -17.78 -4.36 -14.94
CA LYS A 34 -17.44 -4.34 -16.35
C LYS A 34 -15.93 -4.57 -16.53
N ILE A 35 -15.55 -5.65 -17.18
CA ILE A 35 -14.18 -5.99 -17.54
C ILE A 35 -14.08 -5.94 -19.06
N GLU A 36 -13.15 -5.17 -19.59
CA GLU A 36 -12.88 -5.03 -21.02
C GLU A 36 -11.48 -5.54 -21.33
N ILE A 37 -11.30 -6.16 -22.49
CA ILE A 37 -10.01 -6.53 -23.01
C ILE A 37 -9.60 -5.43 -24.00
N LYS A 38 -8.54 -4.68 -23.67
CA LYS A 38 -7.98 -3.66 -24.55
C LYS A 38 -6.72 -4.20 -25.24
N LYS A 39 -6.53 -3.81 -26.50
CA LYS A 39 -5.32 -4.10 -27.29
C LYS A 39 -4.34 -2.93 -27.16
N ASN A 40 -3.08 -3.25 -27.01
CA ASN A 40 -2.04 -2.24 -26.96
C ASN A 40 -1.61 -1.86 -28.39
N ASP A 41 -2.08 -0.72 -28.91
CA ASP A 41 -1.78 -0.24 -30.27
C ASP A 41 -0.43 0.52 -30.37
N THR A 42 0.40 0.50 -29.31
CA THR A 42 1.63 1.31 -29.21
C THR A 42 2.76 0.88 -30.17
N ALA A 43 2.61 -0.22 -30.92
CA ALA A 43 3.68 -0.68 -31.83
C ALA A 43 3.71 0.05 -33.18
N GLN A 44 2.72 0.85 -33.53
CA GLN A 44 2.65 1.52 -34.85
C GLN A 44 2.86 3.05 -34.84
N GLU A 45 2.73 3.73 -33.70
CA GLU A 45 2.89 5.21 -33.63
C GLU A 45 4.33 5.70 -33.35
N ALA A 46 5.25 4.82 -32.97
CA ALA A 46 6.65 5.19 -32.72
C ALA A 46 7.45 5.53 -34.01
N VAL A 47 6.86 5.37 -35.19
CA VAL A 47 7.53 5.61 -36.50
C VAL A 47 7.17 6.96 -37.12
N GLN A 48 6.21 7.70 -36.57
CA GLN A 48 5.76 9.00 -37.16
C GLN A 48 5.63 10.10 -36.11
N ALA A 49 6.73 10.50 -35.48
CA ALA A 49 6.80 11.77 -34.76
C ALA A 49 7.63 12.77 -35.62
N PRO A 50 7.05 13.91 -36.04
CA PRO A 50 7.84 14.95 -36.74
C PRO A 50 8.76 15.63 -35.73
N ALA A 51 10.02 15.80 -36.11
CA ALA A 51 11.03 16.55 -35.38
C ALA A 51 10.59 18.02 -35.23
N VAL A 52 10.34 18.45 -33.99
CA VAL A 52 10.15 19.88 -33.67
C VAL A 52 11.53 20.50 -33.49
N LYS A 53 11.83 21.47 -34.35
CA LYS A 53 13.03 22.31 -34.28
C LYS A 53 12.89 23.32 -33.15
N ASP A 54 13.99 23.45 -32.38
CA ASP A 54 14.19 24.47 -31.36
C ASP A 54 14.16 25.88 -31.98
N GLU A 55 13.33 26.76 -31.42
CA GLU A 55 13.56 28.21 -31.42
C GLU A 55 13.21 28.74 -30.02
N LEU A 56 14.25 29.13 -29.28
CA LEU A 56 14.13 29.89 -28.02
C LEU A 56 14.04 31.39 -28.35
N PRO A 57 13.09 32.13 -27.81
CA PRO A 57 13.22 33.59 -27.69
C PRO A 57 13.78 33.97 -26.32
N ALA A 58 14.87 34.73 -26.35
CA ALA A 58 15.47 35.37 -25.19
C ALA A 58 14.60 36.55 -24.72
N ALA A 59 13.89 36.41 -23.60
CA ALA A 59 13.34 37.51 -22.80
C ALA A 59 12.90 36.98 -21.42
N ALA A 60 13.85 36.78 -20.55
CA ALA A 60 13.58 36.38 -19.16
C ALA A 60 14.45 37.22 -18.19
N GLY A 61 14.05 38.47 -17.97
CA GLY A 61 14.75 39.35 -17.06
C GLY A 61 13.87 40.23 -16.14
N GLU A 62 12.60 40.42 -16.49
CA GLU A 62 11.74 41.37 -15.75
C GLU A 62 10.46 40.75 -15.10
N ALA A 63 10.21 39.48 -15.29
CA ALA A 63 9.00 38.81 -14.76
C ALA A 63 9.14 38.26 -13.32
N ALA A 64 10.34 38.15 -12.77
CA ALA A 64 10.57 37.55 -11.47
C ALA A 64 10.15 38.42 -10.26
N ALA A 65 10.19 39.74 -10.40
CA ALA A 65 9.85 40.65 -9.29
C ALA A 65 8.34 40.94 -9.15
N GLN A 66 7.52 40.61 -10.16
CA GLN A 66 6.06 40.77 -10.10
C GLN A 66 5.33 39.47 -9.67
N ALA A 67 6.00 38.35 -9.66
CA ALA A 67 5.42 37.08 -9.28
C ALA A 67 5.29 36.87 -7.73
N GLU A 68 6.19 37.44 -6.94
CA GLU A 68 6.13 37.30 -5.48
C GLU A 68 4.99 38.08 -4.80
N ALA A 69 4.56 39.20 -5.38
CA ALA A 69 3.44 39.98 -4.85
C ALA A 69 2.05 39.37 -5.21
N ALA A 70 1.97 38.57 -6.26
CA ALA A 70 0.73 37.94 -6.70
C ALA A 70 0.43 36.62 -5.96
N VAL A 71 1.42 35.94 -5.39
CA VAL A 71 1.27 34.65 -4.70
C VAL A 71 0.63 34.80 -3.31
N GLN A 72 0.78 35.97 -2.66
CA GLN A 72 0.18 36.20 -1.33
C GLN A 72 -1.30 36.61 -1.34
N ALA A 73 -1.84 37.03 -2.49
CA ALA A 73 -3.25 37.46 -2.60
C ALA A 73 -4.19 36.36 -3.15
N ALA A 74 -3.68 35.25 -3.69
CA ALA A 74 -4.46 34.24 -4.42
C ALA A 74 -4.69 32.92 -3.67
N ALA A 75 -4.33 32.82 -2.41
CA ALA A 75 -4.41 31.56 -1.67
C ALA A 75 -5.81 30.99 -1.39
N PRO A 76 -6.92 31.76 -1.29
CA PRO A 76 -8.25 31.16 -1.11
C PRO A 76 -8.96 30.76 -2.41
N GLU A 77 -8.69 31.44 -3.54
CA GLU A 77 -9.42 31.15 -4.81
C GLU A 77 -8.82 29.98 -5.62
N ALA A 78 -7.56 29.64 -5.40
CA ALA A 78 -6.92 28.51 -6.08
C ALA A 78 -7.39 27.14 -5.55
N ALA A 79 -7.85 27.10 -4.30
CA ALA A 79 -8.38 25.86 -3.69
C ALA A 79 -9.79 25.51 -4.20
N GLU A 80 -10.58 26.50 -4.61
CA GLU A 80 -11.94 26.30 -5.10
C GLU A 80 -11.94 25.91 -6.60
N LYS A 81 -10.99 26.42 -7.39
CA LYS A 81 -10.86 26.08 -8.81
C LYS A 81 -10.16 24.74 -9.10
N ALA A 82 -9.40 24.21 -8.13
CA ALA A 82 -8.80 22.87 -8.27
C ALA A 82 -9.83 21.74 -8.11
N GLY A 83 -11.01 22.02 -7.57
CA GLY A 83 -12.12 21.06 -7.44
C GLY A 83 -12.96 20.87 -8.71
N GLU A 84 -12.89 21.79 -9.68
CA GLU A 84 -13.83 21.82 -10.82
C GLU A 84 -13.24 21.32 -12.15
N GLN A 85 -11.96 20.95 -12.18
CA GLN A 85 -11.32 20.40 -13.38
C GLN A 85 -10.70 19.02 -13.13
N ALA A 86 -11.45 18.09 -12.55
CA ALA A 86 -11.20 16.69 -12.81
C ALA A 86 -11.78 16.34 -14.19
N ALA A 87 -11.11 16.78 -15.25
CA ALA A 87 -11.33 16.21 -16.57
C ALA A 87 -11.16 14.68 -16.46
N PRO A 88 -11.98 13.88 -17.19
CA PRO A 88 -11.81 12.43 -17.18
C PRO A 88 -10.35 12.12 -17.51
N ALA A 89 -9.70 11.39 -16.59
CA ALA A 89 -8.30 11.02 -16.74
C ALA A 89 -8.11 10.44 -18.15
N LYS A 90 -7.24 11.07 -18.95
CA LYS A 90 -6.86 10.54 -20.26
C LYS A 90 -6.42 9.11 -20.02
N GLU A 91 -7.06 8.14 -20.69
CA GLU A 91 -6.72 6.73 -20.62
C GLU A 91 -5.23 6.57 -20.88
N GLU A 92 -4.43 6.38 -19.84
CA GLU A 92 -3.02 6.06 -19.98
C GLU A 92 -2.91 4.69 -20.65
N LYS A 93 -2.30 4.66 -21.81
CA LYS A 93 -2.04 3.42 -22.57
C LYS A 93 -1.09 2.56 -21.74
N GLY A 94 -1.59 1.49 -21.12
CA GLY A 94 -0.77 0.56 -20.34
C GLY A 94 0.22 -0.18 -21.24
N VAL A 95 1.48 -0.26 -20.82
CA VAL A 95 2.50 -1.06 -21.51
C VAL A 95 2.26 -2.53 -21.23
N SER A 96 1.84 -3.31 -22.24
CA SER A 96 1.56 -4.74 -22.11
C SER A 96 2.63 -5.57 -22.82
N ILE A 97 3.15 -6.61 -22.13
CA ILE A 97 4.11 -7.55 -22.73
C ILE A 97 3.49 -8.40 -23.84
N PHE A 98 2.18 -8.71 -23.76
CA PHE A 98 1.47 -9.59 -24.71
C PHE A 98 0.49 -8.87 -25.63
N GLY A 99 0.49 -7.53 -25.66
CA GLY A 99 -0.36 -6.72 -26.54
C GLY A 99 -1.85 -6.66 -26.13
N TYR A 100 -2.30 -7.37 -25.12
CA TYR A 100 -3.66 -7.34 -24.58
C TYR A 100 -3.61 -7.19 -23.05
N TYR A 101 -4.54 -6.44 -22.49
CA TYR A 101 -4.67 -6.29 -21.05
C TYR A 101 -6.15 -6.19 -20.63
N LEU A 102 -6.45 -6.65 -19.43
CA LEU A 102 -7.76 -6.52 -18.80
C LEU A 102 -7.86 -5.12 -18.16
N TYR A 103 -8.97 -4.46 -18.41
CA TYR A 103 -9.31 -3.16 -17.83
C TYR A 103 -10.66 -3.24 -17.15
N GLY A 104 -10.82 -2.53 -16.03
CA GLY A 104 -12.08 -2.45 -15.31
C GLY A 104 -11.88 -2.22 -13.81
N THR A 105 -12.91 -1.75 -13.14
CA THR A 105 -12.87 -1.42 -11.71
C THR A 105 -12.30 -2.54 -10.82
N PRO A 106 -12.60 -3.82 -11.01
CA PRO A 106 -12.01 -4.88 -10.19
C PRO A 106 -10.49 -4.98 -10.35
N ILE A 107 -9.97 -4.69 -11.55
CA ILE A 107 -8.53 -4.73 -11.84
C ILE A 107 -7.85 -3.50 -11.24
N ASP A 108 -8.50 -2.34 -11.31
CA ASP A 108 -8.02 -1.12 -10.66
C ASP A 108 -7.96 -1.27 -9.14
N ILE A 109 -8.95 -1.94 -8.53
CA ILE A 109 -8.93 -2.25 -7.10
C ILE A 109 -7.72 -3.10 -6.74
N LEU A 110 -7.39 -4.12 -7.54
CA LEU A 110 -6.22 -4.96 -7.32
C LEU A 110 -4.92 -4.18 -7.50
N ASN A 111 -4.83 -3.35 -8.54
CA ASN A 111 -3.65 -2.54 -8.82
C ASN A 111 -3.41 -1.49 -7.72
N GLN A 112 -4.42 -0.67 -7.42
CA GLN A 112 -4.34 0.33 -6.37
C GLN A 112 -4.19 -0.28 -4.98
N GLY A 113 -4.81 -1.44 -4.74
CA GLY A 113 -4.72 -2.21 -3.50
C GLY A 113 -3.37 -2.91 -3.30
N ALA A 114 -2.57 -3.07 -4.36
CA ALA A 114 -1.27 -3.75 -4.28
C ALA A 114 -0.37 -3.14 -3.20
N LYS A 115 -0.35 -1.82 -3.06
CA LYS A 115 0.40 -1.09 -2.02
C LYS A 115 -0.01 -1.53 -0.62
N VAL A 116 -1.32 -1.51 -0.35
CA VAL A 116 -1.87 -1.90 0.96
C VAL A 116 -1.67 -3.39 1.22
N MET A 117 -1.80 -4.24 0.19
CA MET A 117 -1.58 -5.69 0.31
C MET A 117 -0.14 -6.02 0.69
N VAL A 118 0.85 -5.38 0.04
CA VAL A 118 2.27 -5.57 0.37
C VAL A 118 2.57 -5.09 1.79
N LEU A 119 2.06 -3.91 2.19
CA LEU A 119 2.19 -3.41 3.56
C LEU A 119 1.54 -4.36 4.57
N ALA A 120 0.34 -4.87 4.29
CA ALA A 120 -0.36 -5.79 5.16
C ALA A 120 0.40 -7.11 5.38
N ILE A 121 1.15 -7.60 4.39
CA ILE A 121 2.04 -8.76 4.56
C ILE A 121 3.10 -8.48 5.61
N GLY A 122 3.84 -7.38 5.49
CA GLY A 122 4.88 -6.98 6.45
C GLY A 122 4.30 -6.72 7.84
N MET A 123 3.22 -5.93 7.90
CA MET A 123 2.53 -5.58 9.14
C MET A 123 1.98 -6.80 9.88
N THR A 124 1.49 -7.82 9.16
CA THR A 124 1.01 -9.08 9.76
C THR A 124 2.09 -9.75 10.58
N LEU A 125 3.33 -9.78 10.10
CA LEU A 125 4.45 -10.42 10.81
C LEU A 125 4.85 -9.62 12.06
N VAL A 126 4.85 -8.30 11.97
CA VAL A 126 5.15 -7.42 13.11
C VAL A 126 4.08 -7.55 14.19
N ILE A 127 2.79 -7.44 13.82
CA ILE A 127 1.66 -7.58 14.76
C ILE A 127 1.65 -8.97 15.38
N ALA A 128 1.99 -10.01 14.63
CA ALA A 128 2.08 -11.37 15.14
C ALA A 128 3.09 -11.53 16.29
N THR A 129 4.15 -10.71 16.34
CA THR A 129 5.11 -10.67 17.46
C THR A 129 4.69 -9.75 18.61
N GLY A 130 3.49 -9.15 18.55
CA GLY A 130 2.98 -8.19 19.53
C GLY A 130 3.52 -6.77 19.33
N GLY A 131 4.09 -6.46 18.14
CA GLY A 131 4.54 -5.12 17.75
C GLY A 131 3.54 -4.42 16.84
N ILE A 132 3.75 -3.12 16.61
CA ILE A 132 3.06 -2.33 15.59
C ILE A 132 4.11 -1.43 14.94
N ASP A 133 4.10 -1.33 13.62
CA ASP A 133 5.01 -0.47 12.87
C ASP A 133 4.25 0.66 12.18
N ILE A 134 4.23 1.83 12.80
CA ILE A 134 3.55 3.01 12.26
C ILE A 134 4.44 3.76 11.25
N SER A 135 5.73 3.43 11.16
CA SER A 135 6.66 4.12 10.28
C SER A 135 6.57 3.73 8.80
N VAL A 136 5.83 2.67 8.47
CA VAL A 136 5.78 2.12 7.10
C VAL A 136 5.40 3.15 6.05
N GLY A 137 4.51 4.11 6.37
CA GLY A 137 4.13 5.20 5.47
C GLY A 137 5.28 6.17 5.18
N ALA A 138 6.08 6.52 6.20
CA ALA A 138 7.28 7.34 6.04
C ALA A 138 8.38 6.60 5.27
N VAL A 139 8.58 5.31 5.53
CA VAL A 139 9.53 4.47 4.80
C VAL A 139 9.14 4.33 3.32
N MET A 140 7.84 4.25 3.01
CA MET A 140 7.32 4.33 1.64
C MET A 140 7.72 5.65 0.96
N ALA A 141 7.53 6.78 1.65
CA ALA A 141 7.89 8.11 1.11
C ALA A 141 9.39 8.20 0.84
N ILE A 142 10.24 7.72 1.75
CA ILE A 142 11.69 7.66 1.56
C ILE A 142 12.04 6.82 0.32
N ALA A 143 11.47 5.63 0.19
CA ALA A 143 11.75 4.74 -0.94
C ALA A 143 11.36 5.36 -2.27
N GLY A 144 10.17 5.99 -2.36
CA GLY A 144 9.72 6.71 -3.55
C GLY A 144 10.62 7.91 -3.88
N ALA A 145 10.98 8.71 -2.87
CA ALA A 145 11.85 9.88 -3.02
C ALA A 145 13.23 9.50 -3.56
N ILE A 146 13.87 8.46 -2.99
CA ILE A 146 15.19 7.99 -3.43
C ILE A 146 15.13 7.44 -4.85
N ALA A 147 14.09 6.64 -5.18
CA ALA A 147 13.95 6.10 -6.52
C ALA A 147 13.81 7.22 -7.56
N ALA A 148 12.95 8.20 -7.30
CA ALA A 148 12.73 9.33 -8.21
C ALA A 148 13.98 10.21 -8.34
N LEU A 149 14.64 10.56 -7.22
CA LEU A 149 15.85 11.36 -7.22
C LEU A 149 16.97 10.68 -8.03
N LEU A 150 17.23 9.39 -7.78
CA LEU A 150 18.28 8.67 -8.50
C LEU A 150 17.96 8.51 -9.99
N ILE A 151 16.70 8.33 -10.37
CA ILE A 151 16.31 8.31 -11.77
C ILE A 151 16.56 9.67 -12.42
N SER A 152 16.14 10.76 -11.78
CA SER A 152 16.35 12.10 -12.33
C SER A 152 17.86 12.44 -12.48
N MET A 153 18.70 11.98 -11.54
CA MET A 153 20.16 12.13 -11.65
C MET A 153 20.77 11.27 -12.75
N LEU A 154 20.24 10.07 -12.98
CA LEU A 154 20.69 9.17 -14.04
C LEU A 154 20.28 9.70 -15.42
N ASP A 155 19.08 10.22 -15.54
CA ASP A 155 18.59 10.86 -16.77
C ASP A 155 19.40 12.12 -17.12
N ALA A 156 19.85 12.87 -16.12
CA ALA A 156 20.75 14.01 -16.27
C ALA A 156 22.23 13.64 -16.56
N GLY A 157 22.58 12.34 -16.59
CA GLY A 157 23.95 11.86 -16.82
C GLY A 157 24.91 12.04 -15.65
N ASN A 158 24.42 12.39 -14.46
CA ASN A 158 25.22 12.81 -13.29
C ASN A 158 25.55 11.67 -12.33
N CYS A 159 25.23 10.42 -12.65
CA CYS A 159 25.45 9.27 -11.75
C CYS A 159 26.27 8.13 -12.35
N PRO A 160 27.00 7.34 -11.52
CA PRO A 160 27.58 6.07 -11.96
C PRO A 160 26.47 5.12 -12.42
N GLY A 161 26.43 4.79 -13.70
CA GLY A 161 25.38 3.96 -14.30
C GLY A 161 24.71 4.61 -15.51
N ALA A 162 24.95 5.89 -15.78
CA ALA A 162 24.48 6.58 -17.00
C ALA A 162 25.01 5.92 -18.30
N GLY A 163 26.06 5.09 -18.22
CA GLY A 163 26.55 4.28 -19.35
C GLY A 163 25.86 2.93 -19.54
N MET A 164 24.95 2.52 -18.62
CA MET A 164 24.10 1.35 -18.84
C MET A 164 23.01 1.68 -19.84
N GLY A 165 22.70 0.74 -20.73
CA GLY A 165 21.63 0.99 -21.72
C GLY A 165 20.31 1.40 -21.07
N PRO A 166 19.46 2.18 -21.77
CA PRO A 166 18.25 2.80 -21.19
C PRO A 166 17.27 1.83 -20.56
N ASN A 167 17.39 0.56 -20.86
CA ASN A 167 16.52 -0.50 -20.35
C ASN A 167 16.96 -1.12 -19.01
N LEU A 168 18.14 -0.80 -18.48
CA LEU A 168 18.67 -1.49 -17.31
C LEU A 168 19.03 -0.59 -16.14
N TYR A 169 19.18 0.73 -16.35
CA TYR A 169 19.62 1.63 -15.28
C TYR A 169 18.58 1.85 -14.16
N TRP A 170 17.31 1.58 -14.40
CA TRP A 170 16.24 1.70 -13.39
C TRP A 170 16.40 0.69 -12.21
N ILE A 171 17.17 -0.38 -12.39
CA ILE A 171 17.40 -1.38 -11.34
C ILE A 171 18.17 -0.77 -10.16
N ILE A 172 19.13 0.15 -10.43
CA ILE A 172 19.93 0.79 -9.37
C ILE A 172 19.07 1.61 -8.41
N PRO A 173 18.21 2.54 -8.85
CA PRO A 173 17.28 3.25 -8.00
C PRO A 173 16.33 2.35 -7.20
N VAL A 174 15.80 1.30 -7.84
CA VAL A 174 14.93 0.32 -7.17
C VAL A 174 15.69 -0.42 -6.07
N ALA A 175 16.89 -0.91 -6.36
CA ALA A 175 17.72 -1.61 -5.37
C ALA A 175 18.11 -0.68 -4.21
N ALA A 176 18.51 0.55 -4.49
CA ALA A 176 18.87 1.54 -3.48
C ALA A 176 17.67 1.88 -2.57
N ALA A 177 16.48 2.10 -3.15
CA ALA A 177 15.26 2.34 -2.40
C ALA A 177 14.90 1.18 -1.47
N LEU A 178 14.99 -0.07 -1.97
CA LEU A 178 14.71 -1.27 -1.17
C LEU A 178 15.73 -1.47 -0.05
N ILE A 179 17.01 -1.26 -0.31
CA ILE A 179 18.08 -1.37 0.69
C ILE A 179 17.83 -0.35 1.81
N LEU A 180 17.58 0.93 1.48
CA LEU A 180 17.37 1.98 2.47
C LEU A 180 16.07 1.76 3.27
N ALA A 181 14.99 1.30 2.64
CA ALA A 181 13.78 0.91 3.33
C ALA A 181 14.01 -0.27 4.29
N THR A 182 14.81 -1.25 3.87
CA THR A 182 15.19 -2.40 4.71
C THR A 182 16.07 -1.95 5.89
N VAL A 183 16.98 -0.99 5.68
CA VAL A 183 17.79 -0.38 6.75
C VAL A 183 16.91 0.40 7.74
N ALA A 184 15.88 1.09 7.28
CA ALA A 184 14.91 1.74 8.16
C ALA A 184 14.16 0.71 9.03
N GLY A 185 13.73 -0.42 8.43
CA GLY A 185 13.16 -1.55 9.18
C GLY A 185 14.15 -2.17 10.18
N PHE A 186 15.43 -2.32 9.78
CA PHE A 186 16.51 -2.77 10.67
C PHE A 186 16.65 -1.84 11.87
N TRP A 187 16.64 -0.52 11.64
CA TRP A 187 16.71 0.50 12.68
C TRP A 187 15.58 0.37 13.69
N ASN A 188 14.33 0.28 13.24
CA ASN A 188 13.19 0.05 14.12
C ASN A 188 13.30 -1.26 14.89
N GLY A 189 13.70 -2.34 14.20
CA GLY A 189 13.92 -3.63 14.83
C GLY A 189 14.99 -3.57 15.92
N MET A 190 16.07 -2.80 15.72
CA MET A 190 17.11 -2.57 16.71
C MET A 190 16.58 -1.80 17.93
N LEU A 191 15.79 -0.74 17.72
CA LEU A 191 15.19 0.04 18.82
C LEU A 191 14.24 -0.82 19.64
N VAL A 192 13.36 -1.58 18.99
CA VAL A 192 12.33 -2.38 19.66
C VAL A 192 12.92 -3.66 20.30
N ALA A 193 13.66 -4.43 19.52
CA ALA A 193 14.15 -5.73 20.00
C ALA A 193 15.50 -5.64 20.72
N GLY A 194 16.37 -4.69 20.33
CA GLY A 194 17.69 -4.47 20.94
C GLY A 194 17.59 -3.69 22.23
N PHE A 195 17.06 -2.48 22.18
CA PHE A 195 16.96 -1.57 23.31
C PHE A 195 15.70 -1.77 24.17
N GLY A 196 14.71 -2.53 23.67
CA GLY A 196 13.48 -2.80 24.41
C GLY A 196 12.51 -1.61 24.48
N ILE A 197 12.64 -0.66 23.55
CA ILE A 197 11.73 0.48 23.45
C ILE A 197 10.34 -0.02 23.02
N GLN A 198 9.29 0.58 23.57
CA GLN A 198 7.92 0.24 23.20
C GLN A 198 7.73 0.40 21.68
N PRO A 199 7.19 -0.61 20.97
CA PRO A 199 7.08 -0.61 19.51
C PRO A 199 6.44 0.65 18.93
N MET A 200 5.30 1.08 19.47
CA MET A 200 4.60 2.27 18.99
C MET A 200 5.46 3.53 19.10
N VAL A 201 6.21 3.70 20.19
CA VAL A 201 7.06 4.88 20.41
C VAL A 201 8.24 4.87 19.44
N ALA A 202 8.94 3.74 19.30
CA ALA A 202 10.09 3.63 18.39
C ALA A 202 9.69 3.92 16.93
N THR A 203 8.59 3.33 16.46
CA THR A 203 8.14 3.50 15.08
C THR A 203 7.52 4.86 14.82
N LEU A 204 6.91 5.50 15.83
CA LEU A 204 6.39 6.87 15.72
C LEU A 204 7.53 7.89 15.55
N VAL A 205 8.66 7.71 16.24
CA VAL A 205 9.85 8.54 16.02
C VAL A 205 10.32 8.44 14.58
N LEU A 206 10.43 7.22 14.02
CA LEU A 206 10.82 7.05 12.62
C LEU A 206 9.74 7.55 11.65
N MET A 207 8.46 7.47 12.01
CA MET A 207 7.38 8.05 11.20
C MET A 207 7.58 9.56 11.00
N VAL A 208 7.86 10.30 12.09
CA VAL A 208 8.06 11.76 12.02
C VAL A 208 9.40 12.09 11.36
N ALA A 209 10.49 11.50 11.85
CA ALA A 209 11.83 11.75 11.32
C ALA A 209 11.95 11.31 9.85
N GLY A 210 11.41 10.14 9.51
CA GLY A 210 11.44 9.60 8.15
C GLY A 210 10.67 10.45 7.15
N ARG A 211 9.55 11.08 7.57
CA ARG A 211 8.84 12.04 6.73
C ARG A 211 9.72 13.27 6.44
N GLY A 212 10.40 13.80 7.45
CA GLY A 212 11.37 14.89 7.27
C GLY A 212 12.53 14.49 6.36
N VAL A 213 13.07 13.27 6.50
CA VAL A 213 14.11 12.76 5.61
C VAL A 213 13.63 12.65 4.17
N ALA A 214 12.41 12.17 3.93
CA ALA A 214 11.84 12.12 2.58
C ALA A 214 11.72 13.52 1.95
N GLN A 215 11.27 14.51 2.74
CA GLN A 215 11.21 15.91 2.32
C GLN A 215 12.58 16.50 2.02
N LEU A 216 13.60 16.22 2.85
CA LEU A 216 14.97 16.66 2.60
C LEU A 216 15.57 16.06 1.32
N ILE A 217 15.25 14.80 0.99
CA ILE A 217 15.70 14.15 -0.24
C ILE A 217 15.13 14.82 -1.48
N THR A 218 13.89 15.32 -1.40
CA THR A 218 13.18 15.95 -2.52
C THR A 218 13.20 17.47 -2.48
N ASP A 219 13.91 18.09 -1.53
CA ASP A 219 13.83 19.53 -1.25
C ASP A 219 12.38 20.03 -1.08
N GLY A 220 11.50 19.16 -0.58
CA GLY A 220 10.07 19.43 -0.41
C GLY A 220 9.28 19.51 -1.72
N GLN A 221 9.92 19.27 -2.86
CA GLN A 221 9.30 19.34 -4.19
C GLN A 221 8.83 17.96 -4.66
N ILE A 222 7.90 17.95 -5.61
CA ILE A 222 7.47 16.73 -6.29
C ILE A 222 8.45 16.44 -7.43
N ILE A 223 9.15 15.31 -7.35
CA ILE A 223 10.07 14.87 -8.41
C ILE A 223 9.29 13.96 -9.36
N THR A 224 9.08 14.41 -10.58
CA THR A 224 8.45 13.62 -11.65
C THR A 224 9.51 12.85 -12.42
N PHE A 225 9.16 11.67 -12.92
CA PHE A 225 10.01 10.85 -13.78
C PHE A 225 9.17 10.09 -14.80
N ASP A 226 9.75 9.79 -15.95
CA ASP A 226 9.09 9.00 -17.01
C ASP A 226 9.98 7.83 -17.45
N ASN A 227 10.53 7.09 -16.49
CA ASN A 227 11.35 5.92 -16.78
C ASN A 227 10.48 4.70 -17.02
N PRO A 228 10.52 4.08 -18.24
CA PRO A 228 9.66 2.96 -18.59
C PRO A 228 9.78 1.76 -17.65
N GLY A 229 10.99 1.49 -17.13
CA GLY A 229 11.25 0.35 -16.23
C GLY A 229 10.60 0.52 -14.87
N LEU A 230 10.70 1.72 -14.26
CA LEU A 230 10.06 1.99 -12.98
C LEU A 230 8.54 2.11 -13.13
N VAL A 231 8.06 2.77 -14.17
CA VAL A 231 6.62 2.91 -14.48
C VAL A 231 5.98 1.54 -14.71
N PHE A 232 6.71 0.58 -15.28
CA PHE A 232 6.22 -0.78 -15.52
C PHE A 232 5.87 -1.53 -14.24
N LEU A 233 6.48 -1.21 -13.09
CA LEU A 233 6.21 -1.91 -11.81
C LEU A 233 4.74 -1.83 -11.37
N CYS A 234 4.05 -0.74 -11.65
CA CYS A 234 2.64 -0.59 -11.30
C CYS A 234 1.72 -0.51 -12.53
N ASN A 235 2.12 0.27 -13.55
CA ASN A 235 1.30 0.53 -14.72
C ASN A 235 1.56 -0.47 -15.87
N GLY A 236 2.58 -1.34 -15.74
CA GLY A 236 2.83 -2.44 -16.68
C GLY A 236 1.81 -3.56 -16.53
N HIS A 237 1.60 -4.31 -17.61
CA HIS A 237 0.72 -5.48 -17.64
C HIS A 237 1.49 -6.73 -18.07
N ALA A 238 1.35 -7.80 -17.30
CA ALA A 238 1.89 -9.12 -17.61
C ALA A 238 0.77 -10.15 -17.48
N LEU A 239 0.64 -11.05 -18.46
CA LEU A 239 -0.40 -12.09 -18.46
C LEU A 239 -1.81 -11.54 -18.16
N PHE A 240 -2.20 -10.46 -18.86
CA PHE A 240 -3.48 -9.76 -18.74
C PHE A 240 -3.72 -8.96 -17.45
N LEU A 241 -2.93 -9.16 -16.39
CA LEU A 241 -3.06 -8.48 -15.10
C LEU A 241 -1.98 -7.41 -14.92
N PRO A 242 -2.23 -6.35 -14.11
CA PRO A 242 -1.21 -5.40 -13.71
C PRO A 242 -0.02 -6.10 -13.05
N PHE A 243 1.20 -5.65 -13.38
CA PHE A 243 2.43 -6.26 -12.84
C PHE A 243 2.52 -6.13 -11.31
N SER A 244 1.93 -5.10 -10.73
CA SER A 244 1.80 -4.91 -9.29
C SER A 244 1.15 -6.11 -8.58
N VAL A 245 0.16 -6.75 -9.21
CA VAL A 245 -0.52 -7.94 -8.66
C VAL A 245 0.44 -9.13 -8.59
N TRP A 246 1.30 -9.30 -9.59
CA TRP A 246 2.34 -10.34 -9.58
C TRP A 246 3.36 -10.13 -8.49
N ILE A 247 3.73 -8.86 -8.20
CA ILE A 247 4.58 -8.52 -7.06
C ILE A 247 3.91 -8.93 -5.75
N VAL A 248 2.61 -8.62 -5.55
CA VAL A 248 1.86 -9.05 -4.36
C VAL A 248 1.86 -10.57 -4.24
N ILE A 249 1.58 -11.29 -5.32
CA ILE A 249 1.58 -12.77 -5.32
C ILE A 249 2.97 -13.30 -4.94
N ALA A 250 4.04 -12.77 -5.54
CA ALA A 250 5.40 -13.17 -5.22
C ALA A 250 5.74 -12.93 -3.73
N MET A 251 5.42 -11.74 -3.22
CA MET A 251 5.63 -11.38 -1.82
C MET A 251 4.82 -12.28 -0.87
N TYR A 252 3.57 -12.57 -1.22
CA TYR A 252 2.72 -13.46 -0.44
C TYR A 252 3.26 -14.90 -0.43
N VAL A 253 3.70 -15.41 -1.57
CA VAL A 253 4.30 -16.75 -1.68
C VAL A 253 5.59 -16.83 -0.86
N VAL A 254 6.48 -15.83 -0.97
CA VAL A 254 7.71 -15.78 -0.18
C VAL A 254 7.41 -15.71 1.31
N ALA A 255 6.55 -14.81 1.76
CA ALA A 255 6.14 -14.71 3.16
C ALA A 255 5.44 -15.98 3.65
N GLY A 256 4.60 -16.58 2.81
CA GLY A 256 3.93 -17.86 3.09
C GLY A 256 4.90 -19.03 3.22
N LEU A 257 5.91 -19.11 2.35
CA LEU A 257 6.97 -20.13 2.44
C LEU A 257 7.81 -19.92 3.70
N LEU A 258 8.22 -18.68 3.99
CA LEU A 258 8.97 -18.35 5.20
C LEU A 258 8.21 -18.72 6.47
N THR A 259 6.91 -18.42 6.52
CA THR A 259 6.11 -18.65 7.74
C THR A 259 5.57 -20.08 7.87
N ARG A 260 5.29 -20.78 6.75
CA ARG A 260 4.65 -22.12 6.81
C ARG A 260 5.62 -23.27 6.60
N LYS A 261 6.74 -23.04 5.88
CA LYS A 261 7.73 -24.09 5.54
C LYS A 261 8.98 -24.04 6.39
N THR A 262 9.21 -22.92 7.12
CA THR A 262 10.35 -22.81 8.04
C THR A 262 9.85 -22.70 9.50
N ALA A 263 10.76 -22.88 10.45
CA ALA A 263 10.47 -22.68 11.88
C ALA A 263 10.13 -21.22 12.25
N PHE A 264 10.40 -20.27 11.34
CA PHE A 264 10.22 -18.84 11.58
C PHE A 264 8.78 -18.49 11.96
N GLY A 265 7.78 -19.02 11.26
CA GLY A 265 6.38 -18.77 11.59
C GLY A 265 5.97 -19.31 12.97
N LEU A 266 6.46 -20.51 13.35
CA LEU A 266 6.23 -21.08 14.67
C LEU A 266 6.88 -20.20 15.76
N PHE A 267 8.07 -19.69 15.50
CA PHE A 267 8.76 -18.80 16.43
C PHE A 267 8.06 -17.46 16.59
N ILE A 268 7.52 -16.88 15.50
CA ILE A 268 6.68 -15.66 15.55
C ILE A 268 5.47 -15.89 16.46
N GLU A 269 4.72 -16.97 16.26
CA GLU A 269 3.54 -17.30 17.07
C GLU A 269 3.91 -17.54 18.54
N SER A 270 5.00 -18.23 18.79
CA SER A 270 5.50 -18.51 20.14
C SER A 270 5.88 -17.24 20.88
N VAL A 271 6.72 -16.39 20.24
CA VAL A 271 7.20 -15.12 20.81
C VAL A 271 6.04 -14.16 21.04
N GLY A 272 5.10 -14.06 20.09
CA GLY A 272 3.94 -13.21 20.22
C GLY A 272 2.96 -13.66 21.29
N ASN A 273 2.87 -14.97 21.55
CA ASN A 273 1.98 -15.48 22.58
C ASN A 273 2.56 -15.27 24.00
N ASN A 274 3.84 -15.58 24.21
CA ASN A 274 4.55 -15.31 25.46
C ASN A 274 6.06 -15.26 25.23
N GLU A 275 6.60 -14.05 25.20
CA GLU A 275 8.03 -13.82 24.97
C GLU A 275 8.91 -14.47 26.03
N ARG A 276 8.50 -14.42 27.33
CA ARG A 276 9.29 -14.99 28.43
C ARG A 276 9.35 -16.51 28.34
N ALA A 277 8.19 -17.15 28.10
CA ALA A 277 8.14 -18.59 27.92
C ALA A 277 8.96 -19.06 26.71
N SER A 278 8.92 -18.32 25.60
CA SER A 278 9.71 -18.60 24.40
C SER A 278 11.20 -18.55 24.67
N ARG A 279 11.67 -17.58 25.47
CA ARG A 279 13.08 -17.50 25.90
C ARG A 279 13.51 -18.69 26.75
N TYR A 280 12.66 -19.14 27.67
CA TYR A 280 12.94 -20.38 28.48
C TYR A 280 12.99 -21.63 27.61
N ALA A 281 12.25 -21.64 26.49
CA ALA A 281 12.30 -22.72 25.50
C ALA A 281 13.50 -22.59 24.51
N GLY A 282 14.41 -21.64 24.74
CA GLY A 282 15.61 -21.45 23.91
C GLY A 282 15.39 -20.63 22.64
N ILE A 283 14.20 -20.00 22.46
CA ILE A 283 13.93 -19.17 21.29
C ILE A 283 14.46 -17.76 21.54
N GLU A 284 15.31 -17.28 20.63
CA GLU A 284 15.85 -15.91 20.68
C GLU A 284 14.80 -14.87 20.23
N ALA A 285 13.90 -14.49 21.14
CA ALA A 285 12.79 -13.59 20.85
C ALA A 285 13.24 -12.25 20.22
N ARG A 286 14.42 -11.74 20.63
CA ARG A 286 14.97 -10.50 20.06
C ARG A 286 15.25 -10.61 18.55
N ARG A 287 15.90 -11.69 18.11
CA ARG A 287 16.18 -11.91 16.68
C ARG A 287 14.90 -12.08 15.86
N ILE A 288 13.89 -12.79 16.42
CA ILE A 288 12.63 -12.96 15.71
C ILE A 288 11.91 -11.63 15.53
N LYS A 289 11.76 -10.82 16.58
CA LYS A 289 11.17 -9.49 16.49
C LYS A 289 11.95 -8.61 15.52
N TRP A 290 13.27 -8.55 15.64
CA TRP A 290 14.11 -7.75 14.76
C TRP A 290 13.90 -8.10 13.28
N LEU A 291 13.90 -9.40 12.94
CA LEU A 291 13.67 -9.87 11.58
C LEU A 291 12.29 -9.47 11.03
N THR A 292 11.24 -9.47 11.86
CA THR A 292 9.91 -9.06 11.40
C THR A 292 9.86 -7.58 11.01
N TYR A 293 10.58 -6.70 11.74
CA TYR A 293 10.71 -5.29 11.35
C TYR A 293 11.53 -5.09 10.08
N VAL A 294 12.61 -5.86 9.88
CA VAL A 294 13.41 -5.83 8.65
C VAL A 294 12.54 -6.21 7.44
N ILE A 295 11.76 -7.28 7.54
CA ILE A 295 10.83 -7.70 6.49
C ILE A 295 9.75 -6.65 6.27
N CYS A 296 9.23 -6.02 7.32
CA CYS A 296 8.24 -4.96 7.23
C CYS A 296 8.79 -3.74 6.49
N GLY A 297 10.02 -3.32 6.80
CA GLY A 297 10.70 -2.24 6.10
C GLY A 297 10.91 -2.54 4.60
N PHE A 298 11.29 -3.77 4.25
CA PHE A 298 11.37 -4.21 2.87
C PHE A 298 10.01 -4.12 2.15
N CYS A 299 8.93 -4.59 2.80
CA CYS A 299 7.57 -4.47 2.28
C CYS A 299 7.17 -3.00 2.10
N ALA A 300 7.52 -2.13 3.05
CA ALA A 300 7.26 -0.70 2.95
C ALA A 300 8.00 -0.06 1.77
N GLY A 301 9.26 -0.43 1.54
CA GLY A 301 10.03 0.01 0.38
C GLY A 301 9.40 -0.41 -0.94
N MET A 302 8.97 -1.67 -1.05
CA MET A 302 8.29 -2.18 -2.24
C MET A 302 6.96 -1.44 -2.47
N ALA A 303 6.17 -1.21 -1.42
CA ALA A 303 4.94 -0.45 -1.53
C ALA A 303 5.18 1.01 -1.93
N GLY A 304 6.30 1.62 -1.49
CA GLY A 304 6.73 2.96 -1.89
C GLY A 304 7.08 3.04 -3.38
N LEU A 305 7.80 2.06 -3.90
CA LEU A 305 8.10 1.94 -5.33
C LEU A 305 6.83 1.78 -6.16
N LEU A 306 5.87 0.95 -5.72
CA LEU A 306 4.57 0.79 -6.38
C LEU A 306 3.77 2.11 -6.35
N ALA A 307 3.84 2.86 -5.25
CA ALA A 307 3.17 4.14 -5.15
C ALA A 307 3.77 5.17 -6.11
N ALA A 308 5.09 5.34 -6.12
CA ALA A 308 5.78 6.25 -7.02
C ALA A 308 5.60 5.87 -8.51
N SER A 309 5.68 4.57 -8.83
CA SER A 309 5.41 4.02 -10.16
C SER A 309 4.00 4.35 -10.66
N ASN A 310 2.99 4.24 -9.76
CA ASN A 310 1.59 4.46 -10.10
C ASN A 310 1.32 5.89 -10.58
N ILE A 311 1.86 6.87 -9.85
CA ILE A 311 1.64 8.31 -10.11
C ILE A 311 2.76 8.96 -10.93
N LYS A 312 3.80 8.19 -11.31
CA LYS A 312 5.00 8.64 -12.03
C LYS A 312 5.72 9.82 -11.36
N CYS A 313 5.60 9.93 -10.06
CA CYS A 313 6.30 10.95 -9.29
C CYS A 313 6.55 10.49 -7.85
N ALA A 314 7.45 11.19 -7.16
CA ALA A 314 7.62 11.10 -5.74
C ALA A 314 7.08 12.35 -5.07
N ASP A 315 6.00 12.19 -4.31
CA ASP A 315 5.43 13.21 -3.44
C ASP A 315 5.77 12.87 -1.99
N SER A 316 6.83 13.45 -1.46
CA SER A 316 7.31 13.19 -0.11
C SER A 316 6.31 13.63 0.98
N ASN A 317 5.40 14.54 0.67
CA ASN A 317 4.41 15.05 1.62
C ASN A 317 3.22 14.09 1.78
N ASN A 318 2.68 13.57 0.68
CA ASN A 318 1.45 12.79 0.67
C ASN A 318 1.68 11.28 0.50
N ALA A 319 2.84 10.84 -0.05
CA ALA A 319 3.12 9.43 -0.24
C ALA A 319 3.06 8.65 1.09
N GLY A 320 2.28 7.57 1.10
CA GLY A 320 2.14 6.71 2.28
C GLY A 320 1.30 7.30 3.43
N LEU A 321 0.72 8.49 3.30
CA LEU A 321 -0.07 9.11 4.36
C LEU A 321 -1.32 8.27 4.65
N ASN A 322 -1.48 7.88 5.93
CA ASN A 322 -2.56 7.03 6.45
C ASN A 322 -2.55 5.57 5.92
N LEU A 323 -1.62 5.17 5.05
CA LEU A 323 -1.54 3.79 4.57
C LEU A 323 -1.04 2.83 5.67
N GLU A 324 -0.31 3.33 6.66
CA GLU A 324 0.02 2.59 7.88
C GLU A 324 -1.22 2.13 8.64
N LEU A 325 -2.22 3.03 8.77
CA LEU A 325 -3.49 2.71 9.42
C LEU A 325 -4.28 1.69 8.59
N ASP A 326 -4.34 1.87 7.27
CA ASP A 326 -5.00 0.93 6.37
C ASP A 326 -4.36 -0.47 6.44
N ALA A 327 -3.04 -0.56 6.53
CA ALA A 327 -2.33 -1.83 6.68
C ALA A 327 -2.63 -2.50 8.02
N ILE A 328 -2.66 -1.74 9.13
CA ILE A 328 -3.05 -2.26 10.45
C ILE A 328 -4.50 -2.77 10.40
N LEU A 329 -5.42 -1.96 9.88
CA LEU A 329 -6.82 -2.32 9.76
C LEU A 329 -7.02 -3.56 8.90
N ALA A 330 -6.31 -3.67 7.76
CA ALA A 330 -6.34 -4.84 6.89
C ALA A 330 -5.94 -6.12 7.64
N THR A 331 -4.89 -6.05 8.46
CA THR A 331 -4.41 -7.19 9.23
C THR A 331 -5.38 -7.59 10.34
N VAL A 332 -5.98 -6.63 11.03
CA VAL A 332 -6.96 -6.85 12.09
C VAL A 332 -8.26 -7.43 11.53
N ILE A 333 -8.78 -6.85 10.45
CA ILE A 333 -9.95 -7.37 9.72
C ILE A 333 -9.65 -8.78 9.22
N GLY A 334 -8.41 -9.06 8.79
CA GLY A 334 -7.94 -10.37 8.38
C GLY A 334 -7.89 -11.41 9.49
N GLY A 335 -8.14 -11.01 10.74
CA GLY A 335 -8.21 -11.89 11.90
C GLY A 335 -6.88 -12.11 12.63
N THR A 336 -5.84 -11.35 12.30
CA THR A 336 -4.58 -11.34 13.03
C THR A 336 -4.78 -10.68 14.40
N SER A 337 -4.28 -11.33 15.46
CA SER A 337 -4.42 -10.85 16.84
C SER A 337 -3.49 -9.67 17.12
N MET A 338 -4.02 -8.52 17.51
CA MET A 338 -3.21 -7.37 17.95
C MET A 338 -2.38 -7.65 19.23
N ALA A 339 -2.81 -8.60 20.05
CA ALA A 339 -2.04 -9.03 21.22
C ALA A 339 -0.85 -9.94 20.85
N GLY A 340 -0.69 -10.28 19.57
CA GLY A 340 0.31 -11.23 19.09
C GLY A 340 -0.15 -12.69 19.13
N GLY A 341 0.73 -13.58 18.71
CA GLY A 341 0.62 -15.04 18.82
C GLY A 341 -0.15 -15.72 17.69
N ARG A 342 -1.15 -15.09 17.09
CA ARG A 342 -1.91 -15.66 15.96
C ARG A 342 -1.93 -14.72 14.79
N PHE A 343 -1.62 -15.21 13.60
CA PHE A 343 -1.65 -14.42 12.39
C PHE A 343 -2.16 -15.21 11.18
N PHE A 344 -2.73 -14.49 10.22
CA PHE A 344 -3.32 -15.08 9.03
C PHE A 344 -2.98 -14.20 7.81
N LEU A 345 -1.91 -14.52 7.08
CA LEU A 345 -1.48 -13.79 5.90
C LEU A 345 -2.57 -13.67 4.83
N SER A 346 -3.28 -14.76 4.55
CA SER A 346 -4.39 -14.75 3.60
C SER A 346 -5.56 -13.87 4.05
N GLY A 347 -5.82 -13.84 5.36
CA GLY A 347 -6.82 -12.95 5.95
C GLY A 347 -6.45 -11.49 5.75
N SER A 348 -5.20 -11.13 5.99
CA SER A 348 -4.70 -9.75 5.82
C SER A 348 -4.82 -9.26 4.37
N LEU A 349 -4.58 -10.14 3.37
CA LEU A 349 -4.80 -9.79 1.98
C LEU A 349 -6.28 -9.52 1.67
N VAL A 350 -7.19 -10.37 2.16
CA VAL A 350 -8.63 -10.14 2.00
C VAL A 350 -9.05 -8.83 2.68
N GLY A 351 -8.51 -8.54 3.87
CA GLY A 351 -8.72 -7.26 4.56
C GLY A 351 -8.23 -6.06 3.75
N ALA A 352 -7.05 -6.17 3.11
CA ALA A 352 -6.51 -5.11 2.26
C ALA A 352 -7.37 -4.86 1.02
N ILE A 353 -7.84 -5.93 0.36
CA ILE A 353 -8.78 -5.83 -0.77
C ILE A 353 -10.09 -5.16 -0.32
N LEU A 354 -10.62 -5.53 0.86
CA LEU A 354 -11.84 -4.92 1.40
C LEU A 354 -11.67 -3.41 1.60
N ILE A 355 -10.57 -2.97 2.23
CA ILE A 355 -10.29 -1.54 2.46
C ILE A 355 -10.14 -0.81 1.13
N GLN A 356 -9.42 -1.40 0.16
CA GLN A 356 -9.25 -0.77 -1.15
C GLN A 356 -10.58 -0.72 -1.92
N THR A 357 -11.38 -1.77 -1.90
CA THR A 357 -12.70 -1.77 -2.53
C THR A 357 -13.59 -0.66 -1.97
N LEU A 358 -13.57 -0.49 -0.64
CA LEU A 358 -14.31 0.59 0.01
C LEU A 358 -13.83 1.98 -0.46
N THR A 359 -12.52 2.18 -0.48
CA THR A 359 -11.91 3.45 -0.94
C THR A 359 -12.29 3.75 -2.38
N THR A 360 -12.15 2.78 -3.29
CA THR A 360 -12.53 2.92 -4.70
C THR A 360 -14.01 3.20 -4.86
N THR A 361 -14.88 2.50 -4.09
CA THR A 361 -16.34 2.75 -4.10
C THR A 361 -16.67 4.20 -3.73
N MET A 362 -15.99 4.76 -2.72
CA MET A 362 -16.22 6.15 -2.31
C MET A 362 -15.82 7.14 -3.42
N TYR A 363 -14.68 6.90 -4.07
CA TYR A 363 -14.25 7.74 -5.20
C TYR A 363 -15.21 7.65 -6.40
N MET A 364 -15.71 6.46 -6.72
CA MET A 364 -16.72 6.30 -7.78
C MET A 364 -18.05 7.00 -7.48
N LYS A 365 -18.34 7.23 -6.20
CA LYS A 365 -19.51 8.01 -5.76
C LYS A 365 -19.21 9.50 -5.59
N ASN A 366 -18.07 10.00 -6.12
CA ASN A 366 -17.62 11.39 -6.04
C ASN A 366 -17.49 11.92 -4.60
N VAL A 367 -17.18 11.03 -3.63
CA VAL A 367 -16.90 11.46 -2.26
C VAL A 367 -15.51 12.08 -2.23
N SER A 368 -15.40 13.32 -1.72
CA SER A 368 -14.12 14.02 -1.60
C SER A 368 -13.11 13.21 -0.78
N PRO A 369 -11.82 13.16 -1.21
CA PRO A 369 -10.76 12.45 -0.49
C PRO A 369 -10.65 12.79 1.00
N ALA A 370 -10.93 14.05 1.36
CA ALA A 370 -10.91 14.52 2.74
C ALA A 370 -11.96 13.84 3.64
N ILE A 371 -13.11 13.47 3.05
CA ILE A 371 -14.23 12.88 3.78
C ILE A 371 -14.17 11.35 3.79
N VAL A 372 -13.45 10.72 2.86
CA VAL A 372 -13.37 9.25 2.72
C VAL A 372 -12.96 8.53 4.02
N ALA A 373 -12.17 9.19 4.86
CA ALA A 373 -11.74 8.63 6.14
C ALA A 373 -12.93 8.30 7.09
N VAL A 374 -14.00 9.09 7.06
CA VAL A 374 -15.15 8.92 7.97
C VAL A 374 -15.96 7.66 7.64
N PRO A 375 -16.47 7.46 6.40
CA PRO A 375 -17.15 6.21 6.04
C PRO A 375 -16.23 4.98 6.19
N LYS A 376 -14.93 5.12 5.87
CA LYS A 376 -13.96 4.04 6.07
C LYS A 376 -13.89 3.61 7.53
N ALA A 377 -13.76 4.56 8.47
CA ALA A 377 -13.75 4.27 9.90
C ALA A 377 -15.05 3.61 10.37
N MET A 378 -16.21 4.08 9.89
CA MET A 378 -17.51 3.50 10.23
C MET A 378 -17.61 2.03 9.77
N VAL A 379 -17.25 1.73 8.53
CA VAL A 379 -17.28 0.36 8.00
C VAL A 379 -16.31 -0.54 8.77
N VAL A 380 -15.11 -0.05 9.09
CA VAL A 380 -14.13 -0.80 9.89
C VAL A 380 -14.69 -1.13 11.27
N ILE A 381 -15.32 -0.18 11.96
CA ILE A 381 -15.98 -0.43 13.26
C ILE A 381 -17.06 -1.50 13.13
N ILE A 382 -17.90 -1.44 12.11
CA ILE A 382 -18.96 -2.43 11.86
C ILE A 382 -18.33 -3.81 11.64
N VAL A 383 -17.31 -3.93 10.81
CA VAL A 383 -16.63 -5.19 10.52
C VAL A 383 -15.96 -5.76 11.78
N CYS A 384 -15.29 -4.92 12.57
CA CYS A 384 -14.67 -5.33 13.83
C CYS A 384 -15.72 -5.80 14.86
N LEU A 385 -16.86 -5.11 14.97
CA LEU A 385 -17.97 -5.53 15.82
C LEU A 385 -18.52 -6.90 15.37
N LEU A 386 -18.74 -7.11 14.08
CA LEU A 386 -19.20 -8.38 13.53
C LEU A 386 -18.21 -9.53 13.77
N GLN A 387 -16.92 -9.24 13.85
CA GLN A 387 -15.87 -10.22 14.17
C GLN A 387 -15.79 -10.54 15.67
N SER A 388 -16.24 -9.63 16.55
CA SER A 388 -16.19 -9.81 17.99
C SER A 388 -17.09 -10.97 18.45
N PRO A 389 -16.54 -12.00 19.14
CA PRO A 389 -17.34 -13.11 19.65
C PRO A 389 -18.36 -12.67 20.69
N VAL A 390 -18.03 -11.65 21.48
CA VAL A 390 -18.92 -11.08 22.51
C VAL A 390 -20.11 -10.40 21.87
N PHE A 391 -19.89 -9.57 20.86
CA PHE A 391 -20.94 -8.90 20.12
C PHE A 391 -21.88 -9.89 19.43
N ARG A 392 -21.31 -10.91 18.76
CA ARG A 392 -22.09 -11.97 18.11
C ARG A 392 -22.96 -12.75 19.10
N ALA A 393 -22.41 -13.12 20.25
CA ALA A 393 -23.18 -13.80 21.28
C ALA A 393 -24.36 -12.94 21.78
N LYS A 394 -24.14 -11.63 21.94
CA LYS A 394 -25.16 -10.68 22.39
C LYS A 394 -26.26 -10.47 21.32
N VAL A 395 -25.86 -10.34 20.04
CA VAL A 395 -26.81 -10.22 18.93
C VAL A 395 -27.64 -11.50 18.78
N LEU A 396 -26.99 -12.68 18.79
CA LEU A 396 -27.69 -13.96 18.70
C LEU A 396 -28.66 -14.17 19.88
N SER A 397 -28.33 -13.74 21.09
CA SER A 397 -29.22 -13.84 22.25
C SER A 397 -30.46 -12.97 22.11
N ILE A 398 -30.36 -11.78 21.49
CA ILE A 398 -31.48 -10.89 21.20
C ILE A 398 -32.44 -11.53 20.18
N PHE A 399 -31.90 -12.15 19.13
CA PHE A 399 -32.72 -12.84 18.13
C PHE A 399 -33.36 -14.13 18.69
N ALA A 400 -32.64 -14.90 19.50
CA ALA A 400 -33.20 -16.06 20.17
C ALA A 400 -34.32 -15.71 21.17
N SER A 401 -34.17 -14.61 21.91
CA SER A 401 -35.19 -14.09 22.82
C SER A 401 -36.44 -13.62 22.08
N LYS A 402 -36.30 -13.01 20.88
CA LYS A 402 -37.43 -12.64 20.03
C LYS A 402 -38.17 -13.85 19.45
N ALA A 403 -37.43 -14.88 19.03
CA ALA A 403 -38.01 -16.12 18.51
C ALA A 403 -38.79 -16.89 19.60
N ALA A 404 -38.29 -16.88 20.84
CA ALA A 404 -38.98 -17.50 21.98
C ALA A 404 -40.25 -16.75 22.40
N LYS A 405 -40.33 -15.43 22.16
CA LYS A 405 -41.55 -14.61 22.47
C LYS A 405 -42.56 -14.62 21.33
N GLY A 406 -42.19 -14.93 20.09
CA GLY A 406 -43.10 -15.02 18.95
C GLY A 406 -43.74 -16.38 18.71
N GLY A 407 -43.42 -17.39 19.53
CA GLY A 407 -43.97 -18.75 19.47
C GLY A 407 -45.08 -19.05 20.45
N VAL A 408 -45.58 -18.03 21.17
CA VAL A 408 -46.74 -18.16 22.12
C VAL A 408 -47.81 -17.13 21.66
N GLN A 409 -48.46 -17.46 20.58
CA GLN A 409 -49.80 -16.97 20.20
C GLN A 409 -50.53 -18.11 19.48
#